data_319f7a41b14065d4fc3c7781bc31df89
#
_entry.id   319f7a41b14065d4fc3c7781bc31df89
#
_cell.length_a   1.000
_cell.length_b   1.000
_cell.length_c   1.000
_cell.angle_alpha   90.00
_cell.angle_beta   90.00
_cell.angle_gamma   90.00
#
_symmetry.space_group_name_H-M   'P 1'
#
loop_
_entity.id
_entity.type
_entity.pdbx_description
1 polymer ?
#
loop_
_entity_poly.entity_id
_entity_poly.type
_entity_poly.pdbx_seq_one_letter_code
_entity_poly.pdbx_strand_id
1 'polypeptide(L)'
;MKNDNHQSTFRQGDTIDAAEWAAMRGRLDRRGFLGVLVSAGFSFATADAMAQQAVAVQANQEALANALQASYDYIVVGAGSSGCVVARRLAENPAAKVLLIEAGGSDDVESVNNPGIWFTNIRSPLDWGYTA
;
A
#
# COMPACT_ATOMS: atom_id res chain seq x y z
N MET A 1 37.99 19.94 14.38
CA MET A 1 36.63 20.29 13.86
C MET A 1 36.36 19.40 12.68
N LYS A 2 35.62 18.29 12.86
CA LYS A 2 35.12 17.44 11.78
C LYS A 2 33.77 18.00 11.38
N ASN A 3 33.67 18.50 10.15
CA ASN A 3 32.41 18.85 9.52
C ASN A 3 31.72 17.53 9.10
N ASP A 4 30.83 17.04 9.92
CA ASP A 4 29.90 15.99 9.53
C ASP A 4 28.79 16.62 8.68
N ASN A 5 29.07 16.75 7.39
CA ASN A 5 28.10 17.15 6.38
C ASN A 5 27.21 15.93 6.08
N HIS A 6 26.27 15.64 6.98
CA HIS A 6 25.16 14.71 6.71
C HIS A 6 24.20 15.40 5.71
N GLN A 7 24.62 15.46 4.46
CA GLN A 7 23.67 15.62 3.37
C GLN A 7 22.86 14.32 3.33
N SER A 8 21.63 14.37 3.85
CA SER A 8 20.63 13.36 3.60
C SER A 8 20.41 13.29 2.09
N THR A 9 21.10 12.35 1.43
CA THR A 9 20.77 11.98 0.05
C THR A 9 19.39 11.34 0.09
N PHE A 10 18.34 12.14 -0.09
CA PHE A 10 17.02 11.65 -0.43
C PHE A 10 17.20 10.78 -1.67
N ARG A 11 16.99 9.47 -1.51
CA ARG A 11 17.05 8.54 -2.63
C ARG A 11 15.82 8.80 -3.49
N GLN A 12 15.98 8.68 -4.79
CA GLN A 12 14.86 8.83 -5.75
C GLN A 12 13.68 7.90 -5.39
N GLY A 13 13.95 6.71 -4.82
CA GLY A 13 12.95 5.81 -4.27
C GLY A 13 12.10 6.46 -3.17
N ASP A 14 12.73 7.09 -2.17
CA ASP A 14 12.01 7.70 -1.04
C ASP A 14 11.00 8.77 -1.50
N THR A 15 11.32 9.48 -2.60
CA THR A 15 10.42 10.50 -3.19
C THR A 15 9.21 9.88 -3.88
N ILE A 16 9.42 8.74 -4.57
CA ILE A 16 8.36 8.01 -5.25
C ILE A 16 7.42 7.39 -4.23
N ASP A 17 7.95 6.72 -3.22
CA ASP A 17 7.17 6.10 -2.15
C ASP A 17 6.32 7.15 -1.40
N ALA A 18 6.92 8.32 -1.08
CA ALA A 18 6.19 9.41 -0.46
C ALA A 18 5.06 9.97 -1.35
N ALA A 19 5.29 10.05 -2.66
CA ALA A 19 4.29 10.52 -3.60
C ALA A 19 3.17 9.49 -3.80
N GLU A 20 3.49 8.21 -3.85
CA GLU A 20 2.52 7.11 -3.90
C GLU A 20 1.62 7.11 -2.66
N TRP A 21 2.21 7.19 -1.48
CA TRP A 21 1.46 7.32 -0.23
C TRP A 21 0.57 8.57 -0.19
N ALA A 22 1.07 9.69 -0.72
CA ALA A 22 0.29 10.92 -0.79
C ALA A 22 -0.90 10.80 -1.76
N ALA A 23 -0.69 10.12 -2.90
CA ALA A 23 -1.74 9.88 -3.88
C ALA A 23 -2.82 8.92 -3.34
N MET A 24 -2.42 7.80 -2.73
CA MET A 24 -3.34 6.83 -2.14
C MET A 24 -4.20 7.43 -1.01
N ARG A 25 -3.72 8.46 -0.32
CA ARG A 25 -4.45 9.18 0.74
C ARG A 25 -5.20 10.43 0.24
N GLY A 26 -5.27 10.64 -1.07
CA GLY A 26 -5.92 11.80 -1.66
C GLY A 26 -5.24 13.14 -1.39
N ARG A 27 -3.99 13.13 -0.90
CA ARG A 27 -3.18 14.34 -0.66
C ARG A 27 -2.49 14.84 -1.92
N LEU A 28 -2.35 13.98 -2.92
CA LEU A 28 -1.78 14.26 -4.23
C LEU A 28 -2.75 13.75 -5.29
N ASP A 29 -3.17 14.63 -6.19
CA ASP A 29 -4.07 14.24 -7.25
C ASP A 29 -3.33 13.41 -8.34
N ARG A 30 -4.11 12.77 -9.23
CA ARG A 30 -3.56 11.92 -10.30
C ARG A 30 -2.52 12.66 -11.15
N ARG A 31 -2.75 13.94 -11.45
CA ARG A 31 -1.84 14.73 -12.31
C ARG A 31 -0.52 15.03 -11.59
N GLY A 32 -0.61 15.39 -10.32
CA GLY A 32 0.56 15.62 -9.49
C GLY A 32 1.40 14.36 -9.33
N PHE A 33 0.78 13.22 -9.05
CA PHE A 33 1.47 11.94 -8.94
C PHE A 33 2.11 11.52 -10.27
N LEU A 34 1.39 11.63 -11.37
CA LEU A 34 1.93 11.42 -12.73
C LEU A 34 3.17 12.30 -12.98
N GLY A 35 3.10 13.58 -12.61
CA GLY A 35 4.22 14.52 -12.76
C GLY A 35 5.46 14.08 -11.97
N VAL A 36 5.30 13.61 -10.73
CA VAL A 36 6.40 13.08 -9.92
C VAL A 36 7.04 11.88 -10.61
N LEU A 37 6.24 10.91 -11.06
CA LEU A 37 6.75 9.69 -11.70
C LEU A 37 7.50 9.99 -13.00
N VAL A 38 6.97 10.88 -13.84
CA VAL A 38 7.63 11.29 -15.08
C VAL A 38 8.94 12.04 -14.79
N SER A 39 8.96 12.92 -13.78
CA SER A 39 10.18 13.61 -13.36
C SER A 39 11.22 12.65 -12.76
N ALA A 40 10.78 11.54 -12.20
CA ALA A 40 11.63 10.45 -11.72
C ALA A 40 12.13 9.52 -12.84
N GLY A 41 11.77 9.77 -14.10
CA GLY A 41 12.27 9.04 -15.26
C GLY A 41 11.40 7.87 -15.73
N PHE A 42 10.18 7.71 -15.20
CA PHE A 42 9.26 6.71 -15.73
C PHE A 42 8.71 7.13 -17.10
N SER A 43 8.45 6.15 -17.97
CA SER A 43 7.72 6.43 -19.20
C SER A 43 6.31 6.93 -18.89
N PHE A 44 5.75 7.77 -19.75
CA PHE A 44 4.39 8.29 -19.53
C PHE A 44 3.36 7.16 -19.36
N ALA A 45 3.46 6.09 -20.17
CA ALA A 45 2.54 4.95 -20.08
C ALA A 45 2.62 4.23 -18.73
N THR A 46 3.84 4.01 -18.21
CA THR A 46 4.04 3.39 -16.89
C THR A 46 3.53 4.30 -15.78
N ALA A 47 3.87 5.58 -15.84
CA ALA A 47 3.44 6.56 -14.85
C ALA A 47 1.91 6.72 -14.85
N ASP A 48 1.26 6.68 -16.01
CA ASP A 48 -0.18 6.76 -16.12
C ASP A 48 -0.88 5.54 -15.54
N ALA A 49 -0.35 4.33 -15.77
CA ALA A 49 -0.87 3.09 -15.17
C ALA A 49 -0.77 3.13 -13.64
N MET A 50 0.37 3.54 -13.09
CA MET A 50 0.56 3.69 -11.64
C MET A 50 -0.38 4.74 -11.04
N ALA A 51 -0.58 5.86 -11.74
CA ALA A 51 -1.49 6.92 -11.28
C ALA A 51 -2.96 6.47 -11.33
N GLN A 52 -3.36 5.65 -12.29
CA GLN A 52 -4.70 5.05 -12.34
C GLN A 52 -4.90 4.06 -11.18
N GLN A 53 -3.90 3.23 -10.88
CA GLN A 53 -3.95 2.30 -9.76
C GLN A 53 -4.10 3.03 -8.42
N ALA A 54 -3.33 4.11 -8.20
CA ALA A 54 -3.43 4.90 -6.97
C ALA A 54 -4.85 5.49 -6.78
N VAL A 55 -5.47 5.98 -7.84
CA VAL A 55 -6.86 6.48 -7.81
C VAL A 55 -7.84 5.35 -7.50
N ALA A 56 -7.67 4.17 -8.08
CA ALA A 56 -8.54 3.03 -7.82
C ALA A 56 -8.44 2.56 -6.36
N VAL A 57 -7.22 2.53 -5.79
CA VAL A 57 -6.98 2.22 -4.37
C VAL A 57 -7.69 3.26 -3.49
N GLN A 58 -7.55 4.56 -3.77
CA GLN A 58 -8.22 5.61 -3.01
C GLN A 58 -9.74 5.43 -3.04
N ALA A 59 -10.33 5.24 -4.21
CA ALA A 59 -11.77 5.05 -4.35
C ALA A 59 -12.27 3.82 -3.58
N ASN A 60 -11.51 2.72 -3.61
CA ASN A 60 -11.82 1.53 -2.83
C ASN A 60 -11.76 1.79 -1.32
N GLN A 61 -10.72 2.51 -0.84
CA GLN A 61 -10.61 2.88 0.57
C GLN A 61 -11.76 3.77 1.03
N GLU A 62 -12.17 4.74 0.23
CA GLU A 62 -13.33 5.59 0.52
C GLU A 62 -14.63 4.77 0.58
N ALA A 63 -14.84 3.86 -0.36
CA ALA A 63 -16.01 2.97 -0.36
C ALA A 63 -16.05 2.07 0.88
N LEU A 64 -14.90 1.48 1.26
CA LEU A 64 -14.78 0.66 2.46
C LEU A 64 -15.02 1.49 3.75
N ALA A 65 -14.46 2.70 3.82
CA ALA A 65 -14.65 3.60 4.97
C ALA A 65 -16.14 3.98 5.13
N ASN A 66 -16.84 4.23 4.03
CA ASN A 66 -18.27 4.53 4.03
C ASN A 66 -19.14 3.32 4.38
N ALA A 67 -18.64 2.09 4.21
CA ALA A 67 -19.32 0.85 4.55
C ALA A 67 -19.11 0.40 6.01
N LEU A 68 -18.29 1.13 6.79
CA LEU A 68 -18.02 0.79 8.18
C LEU A 68 -19.30 0.82 9.01
N GLN A 69 -19.45 -0.20 9.86
CA GLN A 69 -20.54 -0.28 10.83
C GLN A 69 -20.17 0.44 12.12
N ALA A 70 -21.16 0.85 12.91
CA ALA A 70 -20.94 1.54 14.18
C ALA A 70 -20.23 0.67 15.24
N SER A 71 -20.32 -0.66 15.12
CA SER A 71 -19.69 -1.61 16.05
C SER A 71 -19.37 -2.93 15.37
N TYR A 72 -18.34 -3.58 15.87
CA TYR A 72 -17.94 -4.93 15.51
C TYR A 72 -17.67 -5.75 16.75
N ASP A 73 -17.92 -7.06 16.69
CA ASP A 73 -17.63 -7.99 17.77
C ASP A 73 -16.12 -8.31 17.83
N TYR A 74 -15.47 -8.32 16.67
CA TYR A 74 -14.04 -8.61 16.54
C TYR A 74 -13.39 -7.66 15.53
N ILE A 75 -12.19 -7.21 15.87
CA ILE A 75 -11.32 -6.45 14.96
C ILE A 75 -10.01 -7.23 14.81
N VAL A 76 -9.69 -7.63 13.58
CA VAL A 76 -8.45 -8.31 13.22
C VAL A 76 -7.57 -7.30 12.49
N VAL A 77 -6.34 -7.11 12.94
CA VAL A 77 -5.39 -6.17 12.35
C VAL A 77 -4.31 -6.95 11.60
N GLY A 78 -4.21 -6.69 10.31
CA GLY A 78 -3.31 -7.35 9.37
C GLY A 78 -3.99 -8.52 8.64
N ALA A 79 -3.99 -8.48 7.30
CA ALA A 79 -4.50 -9.53 6.43
C ALA A 79 -3.40 -10.51 5.94
N GLY A 80 -2.33 -10.65 6.69
CA GLY A 80 -1.32 -11.67 6.44
C GLY A 80 -1.85 -13.09 6.71
N SER A 81 -0.98 -14.10 6.60
CA SER A 81 -1.35 -15.52 6.71
C SER A 81 -2.14 -15.85 7.98
N SER A 82 -1.74 -15.30 9.13
CA SER A 82 -2.44 -15.54 10.40
C SER A 82 -3.75 -14.77 10.48
N GLY A 83 -3.75 -13.48 10.09
CA GLY A 83 -4.93 -12.62 10.17
C GLY A 83 -6.07 -13.10 9.28
N CYS A 84 -5.77 -13.53 8.05
CA CYS A 84 -6.77 -14.13 7.16
C CYS A 84 -7.41 -15.38 7.77
N VAL A 85 -6.62 -16.26 8.39
CA VAL A 85 -7.15 -17.47 9.05
C VAL A 85 -8.03 -17.10 10.24
N VAL A 86 -7.58 -16.17 11.09
CA VAL A 86 -8.34 -15.74 12.27
C VAL A 86 -9.65 -15.07 11.85
N ALA A 87 -9.59 -14.12 10.92
CA ALA A 87 -10.78 -13.41 10.42
C ALA A 87 -11.78 -14.40 9.81
N ARG A 88 -11.31 -15.34 8.99
CA ARG A 88 -12.13 -16.39 8.40
C ARG A 88 -12.84 -17.22 9.46
N ARG A 89 -12.12 -17.69 10.48
CA ARG A 89 -12.67 -18.54 11.53
C ARG A 89 -13.71 -17.80 12.39
N LEU A 90 -13.46 -16.54 12.71
CA LEU A 90 -14.43 -15.71 13.43
C LEU A 90 -15.70 -15.47 12.60
N ALA A 91 -15.56 -15.26 11.29
CA ALA A 91 -16.68 -15.04 10.37
C ALA A 91 -17.49 -16.32 10.05
N GLU A 92 -17.06 -17.50 10.47
CA GLU A 92 -17.88 -18.73 10.39
C GLU A 92 -19.13 -18.67 11.28
N ASN A 93 -19.09 -17.85 12.34
CA ASN A 93 -20.29 -17.53 13.10
C ASN A 93 -21.09 -16.42 12.39
N PRO A 94 -22.26 -16.71 11.79
CA PRO A 94 -23.04 -15.71 11.05
C PRO A 94 -23.60 -14.58 11.94
N ALA A 95 -23.59 -14.73 13.23
CA ALA A 95 -23.98 -13.68 14.19
C ALA A 95 -22.83 -12.73 14.54
N ALA A 96 -21.57 -13.08 14.22
CA ALA A 96 -20.42 -12.28 14.52
C ALA A 96 -20.13 -11.26 13.41
N LYS A 97 -19.91 -10.02 13.81
CA LYS A 97 -19.44 -8.94 12.93
C LYS A 97 -17.93 -8.83 13.07
N VAL A 98 -17.21 -9.14 12.02
CA VAL A 98 -15.74 -9.11 12.00
C VAL A 98 -15.26 -8.00 11.07
N LEU A 99 -14.39 -7.14 11.58
CA LEU A 99 -13.65 -6.16 10.79
C LEU A 99 -12.21 -6.66 10.61
N LEU A 100 -11.78 -6.77 9.36
CA LEU A 100 -10.37 -7.01 9.01
C LEU A 100 -9.77 -5.71 8.50
N ILE A 101 -8.71 -5.23 9.15
CA ILE A 101 -7.99 -4.02 8.80
C ILE A 101 -6.63 -4.43 8.23
N GLU A 102 -6.32 -3.97 7.02
CA GLU A 102 -5.05 -4.19 6.36
C GLU A 102 -4.44 -2.85 5.94
N ALA A 103 -3.14 -2.70 6.13
CA ALA A 103 -2.41 -1.49 5.77
C ALA A 103 -1.78 -1.56 4.37
N GLY A 104 -1.58 -2.78 3.84
CA GLY A 104 -1.08 -3.01 2.49
C GLY A 104 -2.08 -2.60 1.42
N GLY A 105 -1.59 -2.41 0.21
CA GLY A 105 -2.41 -2.15 -0.97
C GLY A 105 -3.04 -3.43 -1.54
N SER A 106 -3.40 -3.38 -2.82
CA SER A 106 -3.94 -4.55 -3.54
C SER A 106 -2.87 -5.64 -3.66
N ASP A 107 -3.29 -6.89 -3.47
CA ASP A 107 -2.50 -8.09 -3.73
C ASP A 107 -2.56 -8.56 -5.20
N ASP A 108 -3.29 -7.84 -6.06
CA ASP A 108 -3.38 -8.11 -7.50
C ASP A 108 -2.11 -7.63 -8.23
N VAL A 109 -0.99 -8.19 -7.82
CA VAL A 109 0.34 -7.95 -8.37
C VAL A 109 0.97 -9.31 -8.70
N GLU A 110 1.56 -9.43 -9.89
CA GLU A 110 2.12 -10.71 -10.35
C GLU A 110 3.16 -11.28 -9.38
N SER A 111 4.03 -10.42 -8.81
CA SER A 111 5.06 -10.86 -7.86
C SER A 111 4.48 -11.35 -6.51
N VAL A 112 3.24 -10.99 -6.18
CA VAL A 112 2.53 -11.50 -5.00
C VAL A 112 1.82 -12.82 -5.35
N ASN A 113 1.19 -12.88 -6.53
CA ASN A 113 0.37 -14.01 -6.96
C ASN A 113 1.18 -15.16 -7.57
N ASN A 114 2.42 -14.91 -8.01
CA ASN A 114 3.29 -15.91 -8.62
C ASN A 114 4.38 -16.38 -7.63
N PRO A 115 4.28 -17.62 -7.10
CA PRO A 115 5.27 -18.14 -6.15
C PRO A 115 6.69 -18.23 -6.73
N GLY A 116 6.84 -18.25 -8.06
CA GLY A 116 8.15 -18.33 -8.71
C GLY A 116 8.98 -17.06 -8.63
N ILE A 117 8.33 -15.91 -8.38
CA ILE A 117 8.99 -14.60 -8.39
C ILE A 117 8.75 -13.80 -7.10
N TRP A 118 8.15 -14.38 -6.05
CA TRP A 118 7.84 -13.71 -4.78
C TRP A 118 9.06 -12.98 -4.16
N PHE A 119 10.27 -13.52 -4.37
CA PHE A 119 11.52 -12.97 -3.83
C PHE A 119 11.85 -11.57 -4.40
N THR A 120 11.25 -11.19 -5.54
CA THR A 120 11.40 -9.84 -6.10
C THR A 120 10.71 -8.79 -5.25
N ASN A 121 9.83 -9.18 -4.32
CA ASN A 121 9.18 -8.27 -3.38
C ASN A 121 10.14 -7.83 -2.25
N ILE A 122 11.23 -8.58 -1.99
CA ILE A 122 12.21 -8.23 -0.96
C ILE A 122 12.89 -6.91 -1.36
N ARG A 123 12.85 -5.92 -0.46
CA ARG A 123 13.35 -4.56 -0.67
C ARG A 123 12.63 -3.80 -1.81
N SER A 124 11.44 -4.24 -2.20
CA SER A 124 10.54 -3.51 -3.09
C SER A 124 9.60 -2.60 -2.27
N PRO A 125 8.79 -1.77 -2.90
CA PRO A 125 7.71 -1.02 -2.23
C PRO A 125 6.66 -1.91 -1.52
N LEU A 126 6.64 -3.22 -1.81
CA LEU A 126 5.77 -4.19 -1.14
C LEU A 126 6.38 -4.77 0.13
N ASP A 127 7.63 -4.42 0.45
CA ASP A 127 8.34 -4.86 1.64
C ASP A 127 8.33 -3.76 2.70
N TRP A 128 7.93 -4.08 3.91
CA TRP A 128 7.98 -3.15 5.04
C TRP A 128 9.41 -2.71 5.41
N GLY A 129 10.43 -3.41 4.91
CA GLY A 129 11.84 -3.07 5.11
C GLY A 129 12.30 -3.10 6.57
N TYR A 130 11.64 -3.86 7.43
CA TYR A 130 12.06 -4.00 8.82
C TYR A 130 13.45 -4.62 8.89
N THR A 131 14.34 -3.96 9.62
CA THR A 131 15.68 -4.47 9.97
C THR A 131 15.70 -4.80 11.45
N ALA A 132 16.19 -5.99 11.77
CA ALA A 132 16.44 -6.41 13.15
C ALA A 132 17.80 -5.87 13.65
#